data_e65f978472774c51884cf51128c295a0
#
_entry.id   e65f978472774c51884cf51128c295a0
#
_cell.length_a   1.000
_cell.length_b   1.000
_cell.length_c   1.000
_cell.angle_alpha   90.00
_cell.angle_beta   90.00
_cell.angle_gamma   90.00
#
_symmetry.space_group_name_H-M   'P 1'
#
loop_
_entity.id
_entity.type
_entity.pdbx_description
1 polymer ?
#
loop_
_entity_poly.entity_id
_entity_poly.type
_entity_poly.pdbx_seq_one_letter_code
_entity_poly.pdbx_strand_id
1 'polypeptide(L)'
;MALDQSMIEQLSSIFSALEHQYILRVTAPNNEKGKELSELVTDFASSSDKLTAEINAGDNLLLELLKDGKATGVSFRAIPTGHEFTSLILAVYNADGKGKNYPDEVLLRRIQSLKKPIKLTTYASLTCTNCPEVVQSLNLITLIAGEGVTHEMVDGAVYTEEVEKLGISAVPTVYANGEVLHIGQSNLGELLVKLEAKVGKENLNVEHVRKNFDLIVVGAGPAGTSAAIYSARKGLNVALVEQNK
;
A
#
# COMPACT_ATOMS: atom_id res chain seq x y z
N MET A 1 7.04 18.61 12.59
CA MET A 1 6.24 19.55 11.75
C MET A 1 4.79 19.38 12.16
N ALA A 2 4.24 20.32 12.88
CA ALA A 2 2.83 20.32 13.26
C ALA A 2 1.94 20.47 12.00
N LEU A 3 0.83 19.75 11.95
CA LEU A 3 -0.18 19.94 10.91
C LEU A 3 -0.94 21.25 11.19
N ASP A 4 -1.18 22.01 10.13
CA ASP A 4 -2.02 23.19 10.28
C ASP A 4 -3.51 22.81 10.41
N GLN A 5 -4.32 23.76 10.91
CA GLN A 5 -5.74 23.53 11.17
C GLN A 5 -6.51 23.12 9.90
N SER A 6 -6.14 23.66 8.74
CA SER A 6 -6.79 23.34 7.45
C SER A 6 -6.52 21.88 7.05
N MET A 7 -5.30 21.38 7.27
CA MET A 7 -4.98 19.97 7.03
C MET A 7 -5.74 19.04 7.98
N ILE A 8 -5.87 19.41 9.25
CA ILE A 8 -6.64 18.62 10.23
C ILE A 8 -8.12 18.55 9.82
N GLU A 9 -8.70 19.65 9.35
CA GLU A 9 -10.09 19.68 8.86
C GLU A 9 -10.29 18.81 7.61
N GLN A 10 -9.33 18.83 6.68
CA GLN A 10 -9.36 17.95 5.50
C GLN A 10 -9.27 16.47 5.91
N LEU A 11 -8.35 16.13 6.81
CA LEU A 11 -8.24 14.77 7.36
C LEU A 11 -9.53 14.35 8.07
N SER A 12 -10.14 15.24 8.85
CA SER A 12 -11.40 14.98 9.53
C SER A 12 -12.53 14.64 8.54
N SER A 13 -12.57 15.34 7.41
CA SER A 13 -13.52 15.01 6.34
C SER A 13 -13.26 13.62 5.74
N ILE A 14 -11.98 13.26 5.50
CA ILE A 14 -11.60 11.94 4.97
C ILE A 14 -11.96 10.83 5.96
N PHE A 15 -11.66 11.03 7.24
CA PHE A 15 -11.83 10.02 8.28
C PHE A 15 -13.20 9.99 8.94
N SER A 16 -14.11 10.88 8.52
CA SER A 16 -15.50 10.89 9.02
C SER A 16 -16.27 9.59 8.79
N ALA A 17 -15.86 8.81 7.78
CA ALA A 17 -16.48 7.55 7.39
C ALA A 17 -15.82 6.30 8.01
N LEU A 18 -14.82 6.46 8.88
CA LEU A 18 -14.16 5.32 9.52
C LEU A 18 -15.13 4.56 10.43
N GLU A 19 -15.13 3.24 10.33
CA GLU A 19 -15.98 2.35 11.13
C GLU A 19 -15.23 1.74 12.31
N HIS A 20 -13.91 1.53 12.17
CA HIS A 20 -13.07 0.88 13.19
C HIS A 20 -12.24 1.87 13.99
N GLN A 21 -11.67 1.40 15.10
CA GLN A 21 -10.71 2.16 15.92
C GLN A 21 -9.28 1.88 15.45
N TYR A 22 -8.49 2.94 15.34
CA TYR A 22 -7.09 2.86 14.92
C TYR A 22 -6.17 3.44 15.98
N ILE A 23 -5.07 2.74 16.22
CA ILE A 23 -3.97 3.23 17.05
C ILE A 23 -2.77 3.45 16.16
N LEU A 24 -2.25 4.66 16.20
CA LEU A 24 -1.00 5.08 15.61
C LEU A 24 0.06 4.99 16.72
N ARG A 25 0.75 3.86 16.80
CA ARG A 25 1.75 3.61 17.83
C ARG A 25 3.10 4.09 17.37
N VAL A 26 3.62 5.10 18.04
CA VAL A 26 4.97 5.62 17.85
C VAL A 26 5.90 5.01 18.87
N THR A 27 7.05 4.53 18.41
CA THR A 27 8.23 4.26 19.24
C THR A 27 9.36 5.13 18.69
N ALA A 28 9.90 6.04 19.50
CA ALA A 28 10.84 7.04 19.01
C ALA A 28 11.90 7.43 20.04
N PRO A 29 13.11 7.85 19.58
CA PRO A 29 14.16 8.36 20.46
C PRO A 29 13.79 9.74 21.00
N ASN A 30 14.32 10.06 22.18
CA ASN A 30 14.11 11.36 22.79
C ASN A 30 15.08 12.42 22.16
N ASN A 31 14.87 12.69 20.88
CA ASN A 31 15.60 13.69 20.11
C ASN A 31 14.63 14.51 19.24
N GLU A 32 15.15 15.39 18.41
CA GLU A 32 14.36 16.29 17.56
C GLU A 32 13.45 15.50 16.60
N LYS A 33 13.99 14.49 15.91
CA LYS A 33 13.20 13.64 14.98
C LYS A 33 12.10 12.83 15.69
N GLY A 34 12.38 12.33 16.90
CA GLY A 34 11.38 11.62 17.69
C GLY A 34 10.24 12.53 18.13
N LYS A 35 10.56 13.78 18.50
CA LYS A 35 9.54 14.80 18.81
C LYS A 35 8.72 15.15 17.57
N GLU A 36 9.37 15.36 16.43
CA GLU A 36 8.69 15.67 15.16
C GLU A 36 7.71 14.56 14.77
N LEU A 37 8.09 13.29 14.85
CA LEU A 37 7.19 12.17 14.58
C LEU A 37 6.02 12.14 15.57
N SER A 38 6.29 12.36 16.85
CA SER A 38 5.26 12.35 17.91
C SER A 38 4.24 13.48 17.72
N GLU A 39 4.70 14.67 17.38
CA GLU A 39 3.83 15.83 17.09
C GLU A 39 2.96 15.53 15.84
N LEU A 40 3.57 15.09 14.73
CA LEU A 40 2.85 14.74 13.51
C LEU A 40 1.73 13.74 13.79
N VAL A 41 2.03 12.67 14.52
CA VAL A 41 1.07 11.60 14.79
C VAL A 41 -0.01 12.05 15.76
N THR A 42 0.31 12.90 16.73
CA THR A 42 -0.67 13.49 17.65
C THR A 42 -1.66 14.39 16.89
N ASP A 43 -1.15 15.27 16.03
CA ASP A 43 -1.99 16.14 15.20
C ASP A 43 -2.84 15.32 14.22
N PHE A 44 -2.26 14.31 13.58
CA PHE A 44 -2.97 13.40 12.70
C PHE A 44 -4.11 12.67 13.42
N ALA A 45 -3.85 12.15 14.61
CA ALA A 45 -4.86 11.45 15.41
C ALA A 45 -5.97 12.38 15.89
N SER A 46 -5.70 13.67 16.08
CA SER A 46 -6.71 14.66 16.50
C SER A 46 -7.80 14.88 15.44
N SER A 47 -7.58 14.43 14.20
CA SER A 47 -8.52 14.60 13.10
C SER A 47 -9.76 13.70 13.16
N SER A 48 -9.79 12.68 14.04
CA SER A 48 -10.95 11.79 14.17
C SER A 48 -11.00 11.14 15.57
N ASP A 49 -12.18 10.93 16.11
CA ASP A 49 -12.44 10.16 17.33
C ASP A 49 -12.15 8.65 17.17
N LYS A 50 -11.92 8.21 15.94
CA LYS A 50 -11.52 6.84 15.59
C LYS A 50 -10.00 6.64 15.62
N LEU A 51 -9.23 7.71 15.79
CA LEU A 51 -7.77 7.66 15.77
C LEU A 51 -7.22 7.96 17.16
N THR A 52 -6.22 7.21 17.58
CA THR A 52 -5.50 7.42 18.86
C THR A 52 -3.99 7.36 18.60
N ALA A 53 -3.25 8.31 19.17
CA ALA A 53 -1.80 8.30 19.20
C ALA A 53 -1.31 7.63 20.49
N GLU A 54 -0.47 6.60 20.36
CA GLU A 54 0.30 6.02 21.49
C GLU A 54 1.78 6.36 21.29
N ILE A 55 2.38 7.10 22.23
CA ILE A 55 3.78 7.54 22.11
C ILE A 55 4.62 6.81 23.15
N ASN A 56 5.62 6.06 22.67
CA ASN A 56 6.56 5.29 23.47
C ASN A 56 8.01 5.73 23.22
N ALA A 57 8.85 5.62 24.22
CA ALA A 57 10.29 5.81 24.08
C ALA A 57 10.94 4.57 23.45
N GLY A 58 11.95 4.77 22.59
CA GLY A 58 12.73 3.72 21.96
C GLY A 58 13.93 4.28 21.20
N ASP A 59 14.72 3.42 20.57
CA ASP A 59 15.98 3.82 19.93
C ASP A 59 15.80 4.23 18.45
N ASN A 60 14.72 3.80 17.81
CA ASN A 60 14.47 4.03 16.40
C ASN A 60 13.14 4.74 16.18
N LEU A 61 13.03 5.48 15.08
CA LEU A 61 11.73 5.97 14.62
C LEU A 61 10.93 4.79 14.08
N LEU A 62 9.76 4.55 14.68
CA LEU A 62 8.83 3.53 14.22
C LEU A 62 7.41 4.04 14.45
N LEU A 63 6.61 4.01 13.42
CA LEU A 63 5.17 4.22 13.46
C LEU A 63 4.48 2.94 13.01
N GLU A 64 3.69 2.33 13.85
CA GLU A 64 2.89 1.15 13.56
C GLU A 64 1.40 1.51 13.51
N LEU A 65 0.70 0.94 12.54
CA LEU A 65 -0.75 1.05 12.44
C LEU A 65 -1.42 -0.19 13.05
N LEU A 66 -2.29 0.04 14.04
CA LEU A 66 -3.12 -1.02 14.62
C LEU A 66 -4.59 -0.74 14.30
N LYS A 67 -5.36 -1.79 14.07
CA LYS A 67 -6.83 -1.77 13.89
C LYS A 67 -7.48 -2.57 15.00
N ASP A 68 -8.40 -2.00 15.76
CA ASP A 68 -9.09 -2.63 16.89
C ASP A 68 -8.11 -3.32 17.87
N GLY A 69 -6.97 -2.67 18.13
CA GLY A 69 -5.90 -3.14 19.00
C GLY A 69 -4.97 -4.20 18.44
N LYS A 70 -5.17 -4.64 17.18
CA LYS A 70 -4.32 -5.63 16.50
C LYS A 70 -3.43 -4.98 15.46
N ALA A 71 -2.16 -5.40 15.39
CA ALA A 71 -1.24 -4.91 14.37
C ALA A 71 -1.77 -5.25 12.96
N THR A 72 -1.77 -4.25 12.07
CA THR A 72 -2.17 -4.44 10.67
C THR A 72 -1.04 -5.02 9.80
N GLY A 73 0.19 -5.03 10.31
CA GLY A 73 1.39 -5.36 9.55
C GLY A 73 2.01 -4.18 8.80
N VAL A 74 1.35 -3.01 8.79
CA VAL A 74 1.88 -1.80 8.13
C VAL A 74 2.62 -0.94 9.13
N SER A 75 3.85 -0.53 8.78
CA SER A 75 4.70 0.33 9.60
C SER A 75 5.57 1.27 8.77
N PHE A 76 6.06 2.33 9.42
CA PHE A 76 6.94 3.34 8.85
C PHE A 76 8.12 3.59 9.80
N ARG A 77 9.33 3.30 9.35
CA ARG A 77 10.57 3.80 9.95
C ARG A 77 10.95 5.14 9.31
N ALA A 78 10.11 6.12 9.52
CA ALA A 78 10.15 7.41 8.89
C ALA A 78 9.31 8.40 9.69
N ILE A 79 9.45 9.68 9.35
CA ILE A 79 8.44 10.71 9.64
C ILE A 79 7.65 10.88 8.33
N PRO A 80 6.49 10.23 8.15
CA PRO A 80 5.81 10.13 6.85
C PRO A 80 5.18 11.49 6.45
N THR A 81 6.05 12.38 5.96
CA THR A 81 5.74 13.71 5.43
C THR A 81 5.99 13.76 3.91
N GLY A 82 5.88 14.93 3.30
CA GLY A 82 6.09 15.10 1.86
C GLY A 82 5.18 14.19 1.05
N HIS A 83 5.74 13.47 0.08
CA HIS A 83 4.98 12.56 -0.78
C HIS A 83 4.42 11.34 -0.02
N GLU A 84 5.04 10.92 1.09
CA GLU A 84 4.60 9.76 1.87
C GLU A 84 3.51 10.08 2.90
N PHE A 85 3.13 11.35 3.08
CA PHE A 85 2.00 11.71 3.94
C PHE A 85 0.69 11.08 3.43
N THR A 86 0.50 11.08 2.11
CA THR A 86 -0.64 10.39 1.49
C THR A 86 -0.60 8.88 1.73
N SER A 87 0.59 8.28 1.80
CA SER A 87 0.73 6.84 2.08
C SER A 87 0.27 6.49 3.51
N LEU A 88 0.48 7.38 4.48
CA LEU A 88 -0.06 7.22 5.84
C LEU A 88 -1.59 7.36 5.85
N ILE A 89 -2.14 8.37 5.19
CA ILE A 89 -3.60 8.57 5.08
C ILE A 89 -4.26 7.32 4.48
N LEU A 90 -3.72 6.83 3.36
CA LEU A 90 -4.25 5.67 2.66
C LEU A 90 -4.06 4.37 3.44
N ALA A 91 -3.02 4.23 4.26
CA ALA A 91 -2.86 3.07 5.13
C ALA A 91 -4.04 2.94 6.10
N VAL A 92 -4.44 4.02 6.76
CA VAL A 92 -5.63 4.04 7.65
C VAL A 92 -6.91 3.77 6.86
N TYR A 93 -7.12 4.50 5.76
CA TYR A 93 -8.35 4.45 4.97
C TYR A 93 -8.56 3.07 4.30
N ASN A 94 -7.49 2.47 3.79
CA ASN A 94 -7.52 1.13 3.21
C ASN A 94 -7.70 0.05 4.29
N ALA A 95 -7.15 0.24 5.49
CA ALA A 95 -7.37 -0.68 6.60
C ALA A 95 -8.84 -0.75 7.04
N ASP A 96 -9.60 0.34 6.82
CA ASP A 96 -11.06 0.38 7.04
C ASP A 96 -11.88 -0.22 5.88
N GLY A 97 -11.21 -0.58 4.77
CA GLY A 97 -11.89 -1.12 3.58
C GLY A 97 -12.56 -0.05 2.72
N LYS A 98 -12.28 1.23 2.94
CA LYS A 98 -12.90 2.38 2.25
C LYS A 98 -12.11 2.91 1.05
N GLY A 99 -10.92 2.37 0.79
CA GLY A 99 -10.03 2.86 -0.27
C GLY A 99 -10.63 2.79 -1.67
N LYS A 100 -10.55 3.89 -2.43
CA LYS A 100 -11.02 3.94 -3.82
C LYS A 100 -10.24 3.02 -4.78
N ASN A 101 -9.00 2.69 -4.41
CA ASN A 101 -8.10 1.85 -5.20
C ASN A 101 -8.12 0.39 -4.73
N TYR A 102 -9.19 -0.04 -4.06
CA TYR A 102 -9.33 -1.43 -3.67
C TYR A 102 -9.38 -2.31 -4.92
N PRO A 103 -8.57 -3.37 -4.98
CA PRO A 103 -8.50 -4.22 -6.17
C PRO A 103 -9.80 -5.00 -6.37
N ASP A 104 -9.98 -5.47 -7.60
CA ASP A 104 -11.10 -6.35 -7.93
C ASP A 104 -11.00 -7.71 -7.22
N GLU A 105 -12.06 -8.50 -7.30
CA GLU A 105 -12.16 -9.78 -6.60
C GLU A 105 -11.05 -10.78 -7.04
N VAL A 106 -10.60 -10.71 -8.27
CA VAL A 106 -9.54 -11.59 -8.78
C VAL A 106 -8.21 -11.26 -8.12
N LEU A 107 -7.85 -9.97 -8.06
CA LEU A 107 -6.64 -9.51 -7.39
C LEU A 107 -6.71 -9.73 -5.88
N LEU A 108 -7.87 -9.52 -5.25
CA LEU A 108 -8.08 -9.81 -3.83
C LEU A 108 -7.75 -11.27 -3.50
N ARG A 109 -8.33 -12.21 -4.25
CA ARG A 109 -8.08 -13.65 -4.07
C ARG A 109 -6.60 -14.00 -4.29
N ARG A 110 -5.96 -13.42 -5.30
CA ARG A 110 -4.52 -13.62 -5.56
C ARG A 110 -3.67 -13.16 -4.39
N ILE A 111 -3.93 -11.96 -3.84
CA ILE A 111 -3.22 -11.43 -2.67
C ILE A 111 -3.41 -12.36 -1.46
N GLN A 112 -4.65 -12.77 -1.19
CA GLN A 112 -4.97 -13.66 -0.07
C GLN A 112 -4.33 -15.05 -0.18
N SER A 113 -4.01 -15.49 -1.41
CA SER A 113 -3.38 -16.79 -1.68
C SER A 113 -1.86 -16.80 -1.54
N LEU A 114 -1.22 -15.67 -1.30
CA LEU A 114 0.24 -15.61 -1.11
C LEU A 114 0.68 -16.51 0.05
N LYS A 115 1.72 -17.32 -0.18
CA LYS A 115 2.30 -18.16 0.89
C LYS A 115 3.03 -17.28 1.90
N LYS A 116 2.73 -17.45 3.16
CA LYS A 116 3.25 -16.69 4.29
C LYS A 116 4.26 -17.52 5.11
N PRO A 117 5.14 -16.92 5.91
CA PRO A 117 5.22 -15.49 6.20
C PRO A 117 5.93 -14.67 5.12
N ILE A 118 5.56 -13.38 5.00
CA ILE A 118 6.19 -12.43 4.08
C ILE A 118 6.56 -11.17 4.86
N LYS A 119 7.84 -10.82 4.84
CA LYS A 119 8.34 -9.54 5.36
C LYS A 119 8.77 -8.67 4.18
N LEU A 120 8.06 -7.56 3.97
CA LEU A 120 8.36 -6.56 2.95
C LEU A 120 9.03 -5.35 3.59
N THR A 121 10.06 -4.81 2.94
CA THR A 121 10.71 -3.56 3.34
C THR A 121 10.91 -2.71 2.09
N THR A 122 10.43 -1.47 2.11
CA THR A 122 10.62 -0.51 1.01
C THR A 122 11.49 0.64 1.49
N TYR A 123 12.68 0.77 0.90
CA TYR A 123 13.51 1.95 1.07
C TYR A 123 13.03 3.03 0.11
N ALA A 124 12.65 4.17 0.66
CA ALA A 124 12.05 5.29 -0.06
C ALA A 124 12.72 6.60 0.34
N SER A 125 12.36 7.67 -0.35
CA SER A 125 12.70 9.04 0.03
C SER A 125 11.44 9.89 0.05
N LEU A 126 11.30 10.75 1.03
CA LEU A 126 10.11 11.62 1.20
C LEU A 126 9.93 12.62 0.04
N THR A 127 10.98 12.84 -0.76
CA THR A 127 10.97 13.70 -1.95
C THR A 127 10.83 12.95 -3.27
N CYS A 128 10.78 11.63 -3.22
CA CYS A 128 10.67 10.77 -4.40
C CYS A 128 9.21 10.72 -4.90
N THR A 129 8.97 11.12 -6.13
CA THR A 129 7.61 11.14 -6.72
C THR A 129 7.08 9.76 -7.09
N ASN A 130 7.96 8.77 -7.30
CA ASN A 130 7.61 7.40 -7.69
C ASN A 130 7.48 6.43 -6.49
N CYS A 131 7.94 6.85 -5.30
CA CYS A 131 7.92 6.01 -4.11
C CYS A 131 6.51 5.74 -3.58
N PRO A 132 5.60 6.73 -3.52
CA PRO A 132 4.28 6.53 -2.92
C PRO A 132 3.46 5.42 -3.59
N GLU A 133 3.50 5.28 -4.91
CA GLU A 133 2.75 4.25 -5.60
C GLU A 133 3.17 2.84 -5.16
N VAL A 134 4.48 2.62 -4.99
CA VAL A 134 5.04 1.35 -4.51
C VAL A 134 4.71 1.11 -3.04
N VAL A 135 4.89 2.12 -2.17
CA VAL A 135 4.59 2.03 -0.74
C VAL A 135 3.10 1.75 -0.51
N GLN A 136 2.22 2.49 -1.17
CA GLN A 136 0.76 2.32 -1.06
C GLN A 136 0.30 0.96 -1.57
N SER A 137 0.87 0.48 -2.68
CA SER A 137 0.57 -0.85 -3.23
C SER A 137 0.95 -1.97 -2.26
N LEU A 138 2.13 -1.89 -1.64
CA LEU A 138 2.60 -2.90 -0.69
C LEU A 138 1.86 -2.80 0.66
N ASN A 139 1.52 -1.60 1.13
CA ASN A 139 0.62 -1.42 2.26
C ASN A 139 -0.73 -2.11 2.00
N LEU A 140 -1.32 -1.88 0.83
CA LEU A 140 -2.60 -2.47 0.46
C LEU A 140 -2.52 -4.01 0.35
N ILE A 141 -1.46 -4.55 -0.27
CA ILE A 141 -1.22 -6.00 -0.30
C ILE A 141 -1.12 -6.56 1.12
N THR A 142 -0.41 -5.89 2.02
CA THR A 142 -0.25 -6.31 3.42
C THR A 142 -1.59 -6.34 4.15
N LEU A 143 -2.39 -5.29 4.02
CA LEU A 143 -3.71 -5.18 4.64
C LEU A 143 -4.68 -6.25 4.15
N ILE A 144 -4.67 -6.57 2.86
CA ILE A 144 -5.56 -7.59 2.25
C ILE A 144 -5.08 -9.00 2.59
N ALA A 145 -3.77 -9.25 2.52
CA ALA A 145 -3.20 -10.56 2.86
C ALA A 145 -3.38 -10.88 4.34
N GLY A 146 -3.35 -9.87 5.21
CA GLY A 146 -3.57 -9.99 6.65
C GLY A 146 -2.43 -10.69 7.38
N GLU A 147 -2.74 -11.39 8.45
CA GLU A 147 -1.76 -11.99 9.36
C GLU A 147 -0.67 -12.80 8.62
N GLY A 148 0.57 -12.63 9.05
CA GLY A 148 1.76 -13.24 8.44
C GLY A 148 2.37 -12.43 7.30
N VAL A 149 1.81 -11.29 6.91
CA VAL A 149 2.42 -10.35 5.97
C VAL A 149 2.67 -9.03 6.67
N THR A 150 3.88 -8.49 6.52
CA THR A 150 4.25 -7.17 7.05
C THR A 150 4.90 -6.34 5.97
N HIS A 151 4.67 -5.03 6.01
CA HIS A 151 5.36 -4.06 5.18
C HIS A 151 5.86 -2.89 6.02
N GLU A 152 7.14 -2.60 5.90
CA GLU A 152 7.83 -1.51 6.55
C GLU A 152 8.39 -0.55 5.50
N MET A 153 7.94 0.71 5.51
CA MET A 153 8.56 1.77 4.73
C MET A 153 9.71 2.39 5.53
N VAL A 154 10.87 2.51 4.92
CA VAL A 154 12.10 3.07 5.54
C VAL A 154 12.53 4.32 4.79
N ASP A 155 12.68 5.43 5.49
CA ASP A 155 13.27 6.64 4.92
C ASP A 155 14.80 6.48 4.83
N GLY A 156 15.29 6.34 3.60
CA GLY A 156 16.72 6.18 3.33
C GLY A 156 17.58 7.36 3.78
N ALA A 157 17.00 8.56 3.90
CA ALA A 157 17.72 9.73 4.40
C ALA A 157 17.92 9.71 5.92
N VAL A 158 17.11 8.96 6.64
CA VAL A 158 17.24 8.74 8.09
C VAL A 158 18.15 7.57 8.39
N TYR A 159 18.06 6.49 7.60
CA TYR A 159 18.77 5.23 7.79
C TYR A 159 19.90 5.03 6.76
N THR A 160 20.76 6.02 6.60
CA THR A 160 21.83 6.06 5.59
C THR A 160 22.81 4.91 5.72
N GLU A 161 23.21 4.54 6.94
CA GLU A 161 24.13 3.41 7.17
C GLU A 161 23.54 2.08 6.67
N GLU A 162 22.23 1.88 6.84
CA GLU A 162 21.53 0.69 6.38
C GLU A 162 21.46 0.66 4.85
N VAL A 163 21.16 1.82 4.23
CA VAL A 163 21.14 2.01 2.77
C VAL A 163 22.51 1.72 2.15
N GLU A 164 23.58 2.26 2.73
CA GLU A 164 24.97 2.02 2.29
C GLU A 164 25.36 0.54 2.43
N LYS A 165 25.09 -0.07 3.57
CA LYS A 165 25.37 -1.49 3.83
C LYS A 165 24.67 -2.43 2.84
N LEU A 166 23.47 -2.08 2.43
CA LEU A 166 22.68 -2.85 1.46
C LEU A 166 23.02 -2.50 0.01
N GLY A 167 23.86 -1.50 -0.24
CA GLY A 167 24.24 -1.04 -1.58
C GLY A 167 23.08 -0.46 -2.37
N ILE A 168 22.09 0.15 -1.71
CA ILE A 168 20.93 0.73 -2.36
C ILE A 168 21.33 2.03 -3.07
N SER A 169 21.20 2.05 -4.40
CA SER A 169 21.58 3.20 -5.24
C SER A 169 20.39 3.93 -5.85
N ALA A 170 19.19 3.39 -5.70
CA ALA A 170 17.97 3.99 -6.25
C ALA A 170 16.77 3.71 -5.33
N VAL A 171 15.78 4.61 -5.36
CA VAL A 171 14.52 4.49 -4.63
C VAL A 171 13.33 4.62 -5.58
N PRO A 172 12.23 3.91 -5.32
CA PRO A 172 12.04 2.91 -4.27
C PRO A 172 12.82 1.62 -4.53
N THR A 173 13.37 1.00 -3.49
CA THR A 173 13.92 -0.36 -3.53
C THR A 173 13.16 -1.23 -2.55
N VAL A 174 12.59 -2.33 -3.05
CA VAL A 174 11.75 -3.25 -2.29
C VAL A 174 12.50 -4.55 -2.02
N TYR A 175 12.48 -4.98 -0.77
CA TYR A 175 12.93 -6.29 -0.33
C TYR A 175 11.74 -7.15 0.07
N ALA A 176 11.82 -8.45 -0.23
CA ALA A 176 10.91 -9.46 0.30
C ALA A 176 11.74 -10.57 0.97
N ASN A 177 11.52 -10.79 2.26
CA ASN A 177 12.24 -11.76 3.07
C ASN A 177 13.78 -11.58 3.00
N GLY A 178 14.24 -10.32 2.99
CA GLY A 178 15.67 -9.97 2.97
C GLY A 178 16.35 -9.99 1.59
N GLU A 179 15.64 -10.31 0.52
CA GLU A 179 16.16 -10.29 -0.84
C GLU A 179 15.45 -9.24 -1.70
N VAL A 180 16.18 -8.62 -2.62
CA VAL A 180 15.61 -7.63 -3.54
C VAL A 180 14.48 -8.24 -4.36
N LEU A 181 13.31 -7.61 -4.28
CA LEU A 181 12.12 -7.95 -5.08
C LEU A 181 11.98 -7.02 -6.28
N HIS A 182 12.20 -5.71 -6.06
CA HIS A 182 11.98 -4.69 -7.09
C HIS A 182 12.78 -3.42 -6.81
N ILE A 183 13.16 -2.73 -7.90
CA ILE A 183 13.80 -1.41 -7.87
C ILE A 183 13.07 -0.51 -8.88
N GLY A 184 12.73 0.71 -8.47
CA GLY A 184 12.08 1.74 -9.28
C GLY A 184 10.56 1.72 -9.18
N GLN A 185 9.92 2.49 -10.05
CA GLN A 185 8.46 2.60 -10.11
C GLN A 185 7.80 1.26 -10.45
N SER A 186 6.67 0.98 -9.83
CA SER A 186 5.86 -0.21 -10.09
C SER A 186 4.45 -0.01 -9.53
N ASN A 187 3.50 -0.75 -10.05
CA ASN A 187 2.12 -0.77 -9.60
C ASN A 187 1.78 -2.06 -8.83
N LEU A 188 0.60 -2.10 -8.23
CA LEU A 188 0.13 -3.23 -7.42
C LEU A 188 0.15 -4.56 -8.19
N GLY A 189 -0.29 -4.56 -9.45
CA GLY A 189 -0.37 -5.78 -10.26
C GLY A 189 1.01 -6.37 -10.56
N GLU A 190 1.98 -5.53 -10.91
CA GLU A 190 3.36 -5.95 -11.18
C GLU A 190 4.06 -6.46 -9.90
N LEU A 191 3.87 -5.75 -8.78
CA LEU A 191 4.42 -6.18 -7.49
C LEU A 191 3.83 -7.50 -7.04
N LEU A 192 2.52 -7.71 -7.23
CA LEU A 192 1.86 -8.97 -6.91
C LEU A 192 2.42 -10.13 -7.73
N VAL A 193 2.63 -9.95 -9.05
CA VAL A 193 3.24 -10.98 -9.92
C VAL A 193 4.64 -11.37 -9.41
N LYS A 194 5.46 -10.39 -9.02
CA LYS A 194 6.80 -10.64 -8.47
C LYS A 194 6.75 -11.35 -7.13
N LEU A 195 5.81 -10.97 -6.26
CA LEU A 195 5.59 -11.65 -4.98
C LEU A 195 5.15 -13.10 -5.18
N GLU A 196 4.16 -13.36 -6.04
CA GLU A 196 3.71 -14.72 -6.36
C GLU A 196 4.88 -15.60 -6.87
N ALA A 197 5.73 -15.04 -7.72
CA ALA A 197 6.90 -15.75 -8.23
C ALA A 197 7.93 -16.08 -7.14
N LYS A 198 8.09 -15.17 -6.16
CA LYS A 198 9.10 -15.30 -5.10
C LYS A 198 8.64 -16.18 -3.94
N VAL A 199 7.44 -15.98 -3.43
CA VAL A 199 6.96 -16.69 -2.23
C VAL A 199 6.04 -17.86 -2.58
N GLY A 200 5.55 -17.93 -3.80
CA GLY A 200 4.54 -18.88 -4.24
C GLY A 200 3.14 -18.49 -3.77
N LYS A 201 2.19 -19.28 -4.22
CA LYS A 201 0.77 -19.14 -3.85
C LYS A 201 0.18 -20.48 -3.44
N GLU A 202 -0.80 -20.45 -2.57
CA GLU A 202 -1.61 -21.61 -2.24
C GLU A 202 -2.51 -21.93 -3.44
N ASN A 203 -2.75 -23.21 -3.67
CA ASN A 203 -3.71 -23.64 -4.68
C ASN A 203 -5.10 -23.23 -4.21
N LEU A 204 -5.55 -22.07 -4.66
CA LEU A 204 -6.96 -21.75 -4.58
C LEU A 204 -7.68 -22.72 -5.52
N ASN A 205 -8.68 -23.45 -5.01
CA ASN A 205 -9.68 -24.09 -5.86
C ASN A 205 -10.50 -22.97 -6.54
N VAL A 206 -9.90 -22.33 -7.53
CA VAL A 206 -10.62 -21.37 -8.36
C VAL A 206 -11.40 -22.21 -9.35
N GLU A 207 -12.72 -22.19 -9.24
CA GLU A 207 -13.57 -22.63 -10.34
C GLU A 207 -13.17 -21.82 -11.57
N HIS A 208 -12.46 -22.45 -12.49
CA HIS A 208 -12.10 -21.83 -13.77
C HIS A 208 -13.38 -21.67 -14.59
N VAL A 209 -14.01 -20.50 -14.50
CA VAL A 209 -15.11 -20.15 -15.40
C VAL A 209 -14.54 -20.03 -16.80
N ARG A 210 -14.73 -21.06 -17.62
CA ARG A 210 -14.40 -21.01 -19.04
C ARG A 210 -15.57 -20.41 -19.79
N LYS A 211 -15.35 -19.31 -20.47
CA LYS A 211 -16.30 -18.71 -21.40
C LYS A 211 -15.73 -18.80 -22.82
N ASN A 212 -16.55 -19.16 -23.76
CA ASN A 212 -16.16 -19.20 -25.17
C ASN A 212 -16.65 -17.92 -25.85
N PHE A 213 -15.77 -17.30 -26.62
CA PHE A 213 -16.07 -16.13 -27.43
C PHE A 213 -15.58 -16.38 -28.85
N ASP A 214 -16.29 -15.83 -29.84
CA ASP A 214 -15.87 -15.88 -31.25
C ASP A 214 -14.73 -14.90 -31.51
N LEU A 215 -14.69 -13.79 -30.72
CA LEU A 215 -13.67 -12.75 -30.82
C LEU A 215 -13.33 -12.19 -29.45
N ILE A 216 -12.05 -12.00 -29.17
CA ILE A 216 -11.55 -11.27 -28.00
C ILE A 216 -10.81 -10.03 -28.51
N VAL A 217 -11.28 -8.85 -28.08
CA VAL A 217 -10.64 -7.55 -28.35
C VAL A 217 -9.92 -7.11 -27.09
N VAL A 218 -8.61 -6.86 -27.16
CA VAL A 218 -7.78 -6.38 -26.06
C VAL A 218 -7.54 -4.88 -26.24
N GLY A 219 -7.99 -4.10 -25.26
CA GLY A 219 -7.97 -2.64 -25.27
C GLY A 219 -9.32 -2.02 -25.62
N ALA A 220 -9.90 -1.26 -24.67
CA ALA A 220 -11.19 -0.56 -24.83
C ALA A 220 -11.04 0.89 -25.28
N GLY A 221 -9.91 1.26 -25.88
CA GLY A 221 -9.75 2.53 -26.57
C GLY A 221 -10.70 2.67 -27.79
N PRO A 222 -10.74 3.82 -28.45
CA PRO A 222 -11.69 4.09 -29.55
C PRO A 222 -11.68 3.01 -30.64
N ALA A 223 -10.49 2.50 -31.00
CA ALA A 223 -10.35 1.47 -32.02
C ALA A 223 -10.90 0.11 -31.55
N GLY A 224 -10.52 -0.33 -30.32
CA GLY A 224 -10.99 -1.58 -29.74
C GLY A 224 -12.50 -1.59 -29.49
N THR A 225 -13.04 -0.49 -28.95
CA THR A 225 -14.49 -0.33 -28.75
C THR A 225 -15.23 -0.40 -30.09
N SER A 226 -14.73 0.29 -31.12
CA SER A 226 -15.32 0.22 -32.47
C SER A 226 -15.30 -1.19 -33.02
N ALA A 227 -14.15 -1.90 -32.94
CA ALA A 227 -14.01 -3.28 -33.39
C ALA A 227 -14.99 -4.23 -32.68
N ALA A 228 -15.12 -4.11 -31.35
CA ALA A 228 -16.04 -4.90 -30.57
C ALA A 228 -17.51 -4.67 -30.97
N ILE A 229 -17.92 -3.39 -31.10
CA ILE A 229 -19.27 -3.03 -31.50
C ILE A 229 -19.62 -3.56 -32.89
N TYR A 230 -18.73 -3.37 -33.88
CA TYR A 230 -18.99 -3.84 -35.25
C TYR A 230 -19.05 -5.36 -35.32
N SER A 231 -18.20 -6.06 -34.59
CA SER A 231 -18.22 -7.52 -34.54
C SER A 231 -19.47 -8.06 -33.88
N ALA A 232 -19.90 -7.46 -32.75
CA ALA A 232 -21.12 -7.83 -32.05
C ALA A 232 -22.38 -7.57 -32.92
N ARG A 233 -22.41 -6.46 -33.67
CA ARG A 233 -23.48 -6.18 -34.64
C ARG A 233 -23.63 -7.20 -35.76
N LYS A 234 -22.55 -7.93 -36.07
CA LYS A 234 -22.56 -9.05 -37.03
C LYS A 234 -22.93 -10.39 -36.39
N GLY A 235 -23.36 -10.39 -35.13
CA GLY A 235 -23.80 -11.58 -34.40
C GLY A 235 -22.72 -12.39 -33.75
N LEU A 236 -21.45 -11.91 -33.72
CA LEU A 236 -20.37 -12.57 -33.00
C LEU A 236 -20.52 -12.35 -31.50
N ASN A 237 -20.21 -13.41 -30.73
CA ASN A 237 -20.07 -13.31 -29.28
C ASN A 237 -18.67 -12.74 -28.97
N VAL A 238 -18.62 -11.49 -28.52
CA VAL A 238 -17.36 -10.72 -28.38
C VAL A 238 -17.06 -10.45 -26.93
N ALA A 239 -15.82 -10.72 -26.51
CA ALA A 239 -15.26 -10.19 -25.26
C ALA A 239 -14.41 -8.95 -25.56
N LEU A 240 -14.65 -7.85 -24.83
CA LEU A 240 -13.78 -6.69 -24.79
C LEU A 240 -13.06 -6.67 -23.45
N VAL A 241 -11.73 -6.72 -23.48
CA VAL A 241 -10.87 -6.77 -22.27
C VAL A 241 -10.06 -5.49 -22.19
N GLU A 242 -10.12 -4.83 -21.04
CA GLU A 242 -9.36 -3.60 -20.75
C GLU A 242 -8.57 -3.75 -19.43
N GLN A 243 -7.40 -3.14 -19.39
CA GLN A 243 -6.52 -3.20 -18.21
C GLN A 243 -6.94 -2.21 -17.13
N ASN A 244 -7.48 -1.05 -17.49
CA ASN A 244 -7.89 0.01 -16.57
C ASN A 244 -9.40 0.23 -16.64
N LYS A 245 -9.99 0.51 -15.49
CA LYS A 245 -11.38 0.98 -15.36
C LYS A 245 -11.45 2.48 -15.47
#